data_c369ccd5edb06e65aa601197318cd413
#
_entry.id   c369ccd5edb06e65aa601197318cd413
#
_cell.length_a   1.000
_cell.length_b   1.000
_cell.length_c   1.000
_cell.angle_alpha   90.00
_cell.angle_beta   90.00
_cell.angle_gamma   90.00
#
_symmetry.space_group_name_H-M   'P 1'
#
loop_
_entity.id
_entity.type
_entity.pdbx_description
1 polymer ?
#
loop_
_entity_poly.entity_id
_entity_poly.type
_entity_poly.pdbx_seq_one_letter_code
_entity_poly.pdbx_strand_id
1 'polypeptide(L)'
;MNKPLYNDYGSWLRRQFPFRVQKISIDAGFSCPNRDGKVSHGGCTFCDNRTFNPSYCKPEKTIAEQISEGKEFFARKYPDMKYLAYFQAFSNTYAPLDTLRRRYEEALSQDGVVGLIIGTRPDCVDAPLLNYLEGLKRHCFLTVEYGIESVSDTTLLRINRGHDFECSRRAVTATHERGILTCGHIILGLPGENAEDNIRQAATVSALPLDILKLHQLQIIRGTQLAEEYARQPFKLYTADEYIDLVTAYIEHIREDIVLERFVSQSPADLLIAPKWGLKNHEFTNLLVNHMRAVGAYQGRKLL
;
A
#
# COMPACT_ATOMS: atom_id res chain seq x y z
N MET A 1 -14.82 -28.19 3.94
CA MET A 1 -14.03 -27.19 3.13
C MET A 1 -12.88 -26.75 4.03
N ASN A 2 -11.63 -26.80 3.53
CA ASN A 2 -10.49 -26.32 4.31
C ASN A 2 -10.63 -24.81 4.52
N LYS A 3 -10.50 -24.33 5.77
CA LYS A 3 -10.45 -22.92 6.11
C LYS A 3 -9.32 -22.25 5.27
N PRO A 4 -9.56 -21.09 4.63
CA PRO A 4 -8.49 -20.38 3.96
C PRO A 4 -7.37 -20.03 4.94
N LEU A 5 -6.12 -20.07 4.49
CA LEU A 5 -4.96 -19.80 5.33
C LEU A 5 -4.89 -18.34 5.80
N TYR A 6 -5.46 -17.44 5.02
CA TYR A 6 -5.59 -16.02 5.34
C TYR A 6 -6.78 -15.39 4.61
N ASN A 7 -7.20 -14.23 5.04
CA ASN A 7 -8.29 -13.45 4.45
C ASN A 7 -7.79 -12.75 3.18
N ASP A 8 -7.95 -13.40 2.03
CA ASP A 8 -7.43 -12.95 0.73
C ASP A 8 -8.25 -11.81 0.14
N TYR A 9 -7.57 -10.75 -0.29
CA TYR A 9 -8.16 -9.55 -0.89
C TYR A 9 -8.98 -9.86 -2.15
N GLY A 10 -8.51 -10.73 -3.01
CA GLY A 10 -9.24 -11.09 -4.23
C GLY A 10 -10.59 -11.76 -3.92
N SER A 11 -10.60 -12.64 -2.93
CA SER A 11 -11.84 -13.28 -2.45
C SER A 11 -12.74 -12.31 -1.71
N TRP A 12 -12.16 -11.42 -0.90
CA TRP A 12 -12.90 -10.36 -0.21
C TRP A 12 -13.53 -9.39 -1.21
N LEU A 13 -12.79 -8.93 -2.22
CA LEU A 13 -13.29 -7.99 -3.24
C LEU A 13 -14.45 -8.59 -4.05
N ARG A 14 -14.42 -9.90 -4.35
CA ARG A 14 -15.53 -10.61 -5.00
C ARG A 14 -16.81 -10.65 -4.15
N ARG A 15 -16.72 -10.48 -2.85
CA ARG A 15 -17.89 -10.35 -1.96
C ARG A 15 -18.43 -8.91 -1.92
N GLN A 16 -17.59 -7.92 -2.23
CA GLN A 16 -17.98 -6.50 -2.26
C GLN A 16 -18.73 -6.14 -3.56
N PHE A 17 -18.43 -6.83 -4.66
CA PHE A 17 -18.96 -6.49 -5.98
C PHE A 17 -19.51 -7.73 -6.70
N PRO A 18 -20.68 -7.60 -7.38
CA PRO A 18 -21.26 -8.68 -8.20
C PRO A 18 -20.53 -8.85 -9.55
N PHE A 19 -19.54 -8.01 -9.85
CA PHE A 19 -18.75 -7.98 -11.08
C PHE A 19 -17.24 -7.94 -10.75
N ARG A 20 -16.41 -8.18 -11.75
CA ARG A 20 -14.96 -8.02 -11.60
C ARG A 20 -14.58 -6.56 -11.51
N VAL A 21 -13.63 -6.29 -10.62
CA VAL A 21 -13.10 -4.95 -10.42
C VAL A 21 -11.57 -4.95 -10.58
N GLN A 22 -11.05 -3.93 -11.26
CA GLN A 22 -9.62 -3.72 -11.48
C GLN A 22 -9.21 -2.33 -10.98
N LYS A 23 -8.07 -2.23 -10.30
CA LYS A 23 -7.47 -0.94 -9.95
C LYS A 23 -6.82 -0.33 -11.19
N ILE A 24 -7.11 0.94 -11.46
CA ILE A 24 -6.38 1.77 -12.44
C ILE A 24 -5.59 2.81 -11.67
N SER A 25 -4.27 2.76 -11.76
CA SER A 25 -3.38 3.74 -11.11
C SER A 25 -3.52 5.12 -11.75
N ILE A 26 -3.52 6.15 -10.93
CA ILE A 26 -3.64 7.56 -11.33
C ILE A 26 -2.51 8.36 -10.66
N ASP A 27 -1.82 9.16 -11.45
CA ASP A 27 -0.97 10.25 -10.98
C ASP A 27 -1.71 11.58 -11.19
N ALA A 28 -2.24 12.14 -10.10
CA ALA A 28 -3.03 13.38 -10.14
C ALA A 28 -2.16 14.64 -10.03
N GLY A 29 -0.82 14.51 -10.12
CA GLY A 29 0.13 15.61 -10.03
C GLY A 29 0.27 16.19 -8.61
N PHE A 30 -0.08 15.42 -7.57
CA PHE A 30 0.15 15.84 -6.18
C PHE A 30 1.63 15.77 -5.79
N SER A 31 1.99 16.49 -4.73
CA SER A 31 3.31 16.46 -4.14
C SER A 31 3.33 15.62 -2.84
N CYS A 32 4.45 15.70 -2.13
CA CYS A 32 4.63 15.10 -0.82
C CYS A 32 5.30 16.12 0.11
N PRO A 33 4.75 16.41 1.30
CA PRO A 33 5.32 17.39 2.23
C PRO A 33 6.72 17.01 2.73
N ASN A 34 7.08 15.75 2.56
CA ASN A 34 8.43 15.24 2.86
C ASN A 34 9.44 15.48 1.73
N ARG A 35 9.00 16.07 0.60
CA ARG A 35 9.83 16.39 -0.57
C ARG A 35 9.92 17.89 -0.85
N ASP A 36 8.83 18.62 -0.67
CA ASP A 36 8.71 20.04 -1.02
C ASP A 36 9.20 21.00 0.08
N GLY A 37 9.67 20.47 1.20
CA GLY A 37 10.26 21.24 2.28
C GLY A 37 9.31 21.62 3.40
N LYS A 38 8.02 21.24 3.32
CA LYS A 38 7.07 21.57 4.40
C LYS A 38 7.33 20.74 5.67
N VAL A 39 7.66 19.47 5.53
CA VAL A 39 8.05 18.56 6.64
C VAL A 39 9.54 18.26 6.57
N SER A 40 10.04 17.87 5.41
CA SER A 40 11.45 17.57 5.16
C SER A 40 11.75 17.73 3.67
N HIS A 41 13.01 17.50 3.27
CA HIS A 41 13.46 17.52 1.88
C HIS A 41 13.87 16.12 1.40
N GLY A 42 13.79 15.88 0.10
CA GLY A 42 14.27 14.65 -0.54
C GLY A 42 13.33 13.44 -0.44
N GLY A 43 12.36 13.44 0.48
CA GLY A 43 11.43 12.33 0.70
C GLY A 43 11.99 11.25 1.62
N CYS A 44 11.25 10.15 1.76
CA CYS A 44 11.73 8.97 2.47
C CYS A 44 12.95 8.38 1.73
N THR A 45 13.93 7.86 2.47
CA THR A 45 15.22 7.42 1.91
C THR A 45 15.11 6.33 0.84
N PHE A 46 14.03 5.54 0.87
CA PHE A 46 13.75 4.43 -0.05
C PHE A 46 12.85 4.81 -1.24
N CYS A 47 12.22 6.01 -1.21
CA CYS A 47 11.06 6.30 -2.06
C CYS A 47 11.44 6.79 -3.46
N ASP A 48 10.93 6.08 -4.48
CA ASP A 48 10.90 6.54 -5.87
C ASP A 48 9.55 6.18 -6.51
N ASN A 49 8.75 7.19 -6.87
CA ASN A 49 7.42 6.99 -7.44
C ASN A 49 7.45 6.32 -8.83
N ARG A 50 8.58 6.33 -9.55
CA ARG A 50 8.73 5.65 -10.84
C ARG A 50 8.58 4.13 -10.72
N THR A 51 8.70 3.56 -9.52
CA THR A 51 8.67 2.12 -9.31
C THR A 51 7.28 1.49 -9.41
N PHE A 52 6.21 2.28 -9.32
CA PHE A 52 4.84 1.76 -9.27
C PHE A 52 3.86 2.45 -10.22
N ASN A 53 4.33 3.42 -11.02
CA ASN A 53 3.50 4.06 -12.04
C ASN A 53 3.56 3.28 -13.37
N PRO A 54 2.43 2.72 -13.86
CA PRO A 54 2.36 2.20 -15.23
C PRO A 54 2.67 3.27 -16.27
N SER A 55 3.01 2.86 -17.48
CA SER A 55 3.40 3.78 -18.55
C SER A 55 2.34 4.83 -18.94
N TYR A 56 1.07 4.51 -18.73
CA TYR A 56 -0.05 5.41 -18.97
C TYR A 56 -0.25 6.44 -17.84
N CYS A 57 0.21 6.13 -16.62
CA CYS A 57 0.02 6.94 -15.40
C CYS A 57 1.08 8.04 -15.36
N LYS A 58 0.72 9.25 -15.82
CA LYS A 58 1.62 10.41 -15.93
C LYS A 58 0.92 11.70 -15.50
N PRO A 59 1.57 12.58 -14.73
CA PRO A 59 0.96 13.80 -14.20
C PRO A 59 0.60 14.84 -15.27
N GLU A 60 1.19 14.73 -16.48
CA GLU A 60 0.87 15.63 -17.62
C GLU A 60 -0.48 15.29 -18.27
N LYS A 61 -1.03 14.10 -18.00
CA LYS A 61 -2.33 13.66 -18.52
C LYS A 61 -3.45 14.00 -17.55
N THR A 62 -4.63 14.27 -18.07
CA THR A 62 -5.85 14.37 -17.28
C THR A 62 -6.17 13.01 -16.60
N ILE A 63 -6.95 13.04 -15.55
CA ILE A 63 -7.42 11.80 -14.89
C ILE A 63 -8.27 10.97 -15.86
N ALA A 64 -9.09 11.61 -16.67
CA ALA A 64 -9.90 10.95 -17.69
C ALA A 64 -9.05 10.18 -18.71
N GLU A 65 -7.98 10.80 -19.23
CA GLU A 65 -7.03 10.15 -20.15
C GLU A 65 -6.35 8.95 -19.51
N GLN A 66 -5.84 9.10 -18.27
CA GLN A 66 -5.20 8.00 -17.54
C GLN A 66 -6.16 6.83 -17.29
N ILE A 67 -7.43 7.12 -16.97
CA ILE A 67 -8.46 6.10 -16.79
C ILE A 67 -8.78 5.41 -18.12
N SER A 68 -8.93 6.16 -19.21
CA SER A 68 -9.18 5.60 -20.55
C SER A 68 -8.06 4.65 -20.98
N GLU A 69 -6.81 5.08 -20.91
CA GLU A 69 -5.66 4.25 -21.26
C GLU A 69 -5.50 3.06 -20.31
N GLY A 70 -5.79 3.25 -19.02
CA GLY A 70 -5.80 2.16 -18.03
C GLY A 70 -6.85 1.11 -18.35
N LYS A 71 -8.05 1.51 -18.81
CA LYS A 71 -9.09 0.58 -19.28
C LYS A 71 -8.59 -0.21 -20.49
N GLU A 72 -8.01 0.44 -21.49
CA GLU A 72 -7.47 -0.23 -22.67
C GLU A 72 -6.36 -1.23 -22.30
N PHE A 73 -5.50 -0.89 -21.36
CA PHE A 73 -4.44 -1.76 -20.87
C PHE A 73 -5.00 -3.05 -20.26
N PHE A 74 -6.14 -2.99 -19.56
CA PHE A 74 -6.76 -4.15 -18.91
C PHE A 74 -7.85 -4.83 -19.74
N ALA A 75 -8.49 -4.14 -20.71
CA ALA A 75 -9.65 -4.61 -21.46
C ALA A 75 -9.44 -5.93 -22.20
N ARG A 76 -8.20 -6.25 -22.58
CA ARG A 76 -7.84 -7.49 -23.28
C ARG A 76 -8.16 -8.76 -22.49
N LYS A 77 -8.39 -8.67 -21.17
CA LYS A 77 -8.64 -9.83 -20.32
C LYS A 77 -10.11 -10.07 -20.00
N TYR A 78 -10.90 -9.00 -19.81
CA TYR A 78 -12.28 -9.12 -19.31
C TYR A 78 -13.13 -7.92 -19.76
N PRO A 79 -14.05 -8.09 -20.73
CA PRO A 79 -14.81 -6.98 -21.32
C PRO A 79 -15.77 -6.26 -20.35
N ASP A 80 -16.35 -6.99 -19.38
CA ASP A 80 -17.38 -6.45 -18.44
C ASP A 80 -16.80 -5.98 -17.10
N MET A 81 -15.52 -5.62 -17.07
CA MET A 81 -14.82 -5.19 -15.86
C MET A 81 -15.22 -3.77 -15.45
N LYS A 82 -15.40 -3.54 -14.15
CA LYS A 82 -15.48 -2.20 -13.56
C LYS A 82 -14.16 -1.82 -12.91
N TYR A 83 -14.02 -0.56 -12.52
CA TYR A 83 -12.71 -0.03 -12.13
C TYR A 83 -12.76 0.73 -10.80
N LEU A 84 -11.69 0.62 -10.04
CA LEU A 84 -11.39 1.49 -8.90
C LEU A 84 -10.28 2.45 -9.33
N ALA A 85 -10.55 3.73 -9.25
CA ALA A 85 -9.56 4.77 -9.53
C ALA A 85 -8.58 4.83 -8.34
N TYR A 86 -7.33 4.44 -8.58
CA TYR A 86 -6.31 4.32 -7.55
C TYR A 86 -5.30 5.46 -7.64
N PHE A 87 -5.48 6.45 -6.81
CA PHE A 87 -4.56 7.56 -6.61
C PHE A 87 -3.37 7.07 -5.81
N GLN A 88 -2.26 6.81 -6.46
CA GLN A 88 -1.12 6.12 -5.88
C GLN A 88 0.14 6.97 -5.75
N ALA A 89 0.42 7.86 -6.72
CA ALA A 89 1.65 8.65 -6.72
C ALA A 89 1.66 9.71 -5.62
N PHE A 90 2.72 9.78 -4.82
CA PHE A 90 2.94 10.77 -3.74
C PHE A 90 1.89 10.70 -2.61
N SER A 91 1.37 11.88 -2.18
CA SER A 91 0.39 12.00 -1.10
C SER A 91 -0.89 12.59 -1.65
N ASN A 92 -1.87 11.72 -1.95
CA ASN A 92 -3.04 12.12 -2.72
C ASN A 92 -4.14 12.81 -1.90
N THR A 93 -3.82 13.24 -0.69
CA THR A 93 -4.62 14.12 0.15
C THR A 93 -3.88 15.44 0.46
N TYR A 94 -2.70 15.63 -0.12
CA TYR A 94 -1.87 16.81 0.12
C TYR A 94 -2.15 17.90 -0.92
N ALA A 95 -3.31 18.53 -0.81
CA ALA A 95 -3.73 19.69 -1.59
C ALA A 95 -4.92 20.38 -0.89
N PRO A 96 -5.30 21.61 -1.30
CA PRO A 96 -6.55 22.23 -0.85
C PRO A 96 -7.76 21.36 -1.14
N LEU A 97 -8.73 21.31 -0.22
CA LEU A 97 -9.89 20.42 -0.28
C LEU A 97 -10.67 20.54 -1.61
N ASP A 98 -10.85 21.75 -2.14
CA ASP A 98 -11.56 21.94 -3.42
C ASP A 98 -10.79 21.34 -4.61
N THR A 99 -9.45 21.30 -4.55
CA THR A 99 -8.64 20.61 -5.55
C THR A 99 -8.81 19.10 -5.44
N LEU A 100 -8.80 18.55 -4.22
CA LEU A 100 -9.04 17.13 -3.96
C LEU A 100 -10.42 16.70 -4.47
N ARG A 101 -11.47 17.49 -4.14
CA ARG A 101 -12.84 17.24 -4.62
C ARG A 101 -12.90 17.13 -6.13
N ARG A 102 -12.39 18.14 -6.84
CA ARG A 102 -12.40 18.15 -8.32
C ARG A 102 -11.72 16.90 -8.89
N ARG A 103 -10.56 16.49 -8.33
CA ARG A 103 -9.82 15.32 -8.81
C ARG A 103 -10.55 14.02 -8.55
N TYR A 104 -11.15 13.86 -7.39
CA TYR A 104 -11.89 12.65 -7.04
C TYR A 104 -13.21 12.55 -7.82
N GLU A 105 -13.93 13.66 -7.97
CA GLU A 105 -15.17 13.74 -8.75
C GLU A 105 -14.91 13.52 -10.25
N GLU A 106 -13.83 14.05 -10.80
CA GLU A 106 -13.38 13.77 -12.17
C GLU A 106 -13.17 12.29 -12.41
N ALA A 107 -12.52 11.58 -11.47
CA ALA A 107 -12.32 10.13 -11.57
C ALA A 107 -13.64 9.36 -11.48
N LEU A 108 -14.52 9.74 -10.55
CA LEU A 108 -15.82 9.07 -10.35
C LEU A 108 -16.80 9.34 -11.49
N SER A 109 -16.65 10.44 -12.23
CA SER A 109 -17.50 10.74 -13.41
C SER A 109 -17.19 9.85 -14.62
N GLN A 110 -16.07 9.11 -14.58
CA GLN A 110 -15.68 8.25 -15.70
C GLN A 110 -16.53 6.97 -15.72
N ASP A 111 -17.09 6.62 -16.88
CA ASP A 111 -17.88 5.41 -17.04
C ASP A 111 -17.16 4.17 -16.49
N GLY A 112 -17.89 3.31 -15.81
CA GLY A 112 -17.36 2.07 -15.25
C GLY A 112 -16.45 2.23 -14.03
N VAL A 113 -16.16 3.44 -13.55
CA VAL A 113 -15.50 3.67 -12.26
C VAL A 113 -16.52 3.56 -11.13
N VAL A 114 -16.31 2.63 -10.21
CA VAL A 114 -17.24 2.32 -9.12
C VAL A 114 -16.72 2.74 -7.74
N GLY A 115 -15.53 3.33 -7.69
CA GLY A 115 -14.97 3.79 -6.42
C GLY A 115 -13.55 4.29 -6.52
N LEU A 116 -13.04 4.74 -5.37
CA LEU A 116 -11.72 5.33 -5.21
C LEU A 116 -10.87 4.53 -4.22
N ILE A 117 -9.59 4.49 -4.48
CA ILE A 117 -8.55 4.12 -3.54
C ILE A 117 -7.56 5.27 -3.47
N ILE A 118 -7.34 5.82 -2.27
CA ILE A 118 -6.54 7.03 -2.08
C ILE A 118 -5.31 6.68 -1.24
N GLY A 119 -4.15 6.54 -1.90
CA GLY A 119 -2.87 6.34 -1.23
C GLY A 119 -2.33 7.66 -0.69
N THR A 120 -1.99 7.71 0.58
CA THR A 120 -1.52 8.93 1.23
C THR A 120 -0.61 8.68 2.43
N ARG A 121 -0.11 9.78 2.98
CA ARG A 121 0.61 9.83 4.25
C ARG A 121 -0.36 10.07 5.41
N PRO A 122 -0.10 9.48 6.59
CA PRO A 122 -0.91 9.72 7.78
C PRO A 122 -1.00 11.20 8.21
N ASP A 123 0.08 11.97 8.03
CA ASP A 123 0.16 13.39 8.37
C ASP A 123 -0.48 14.34 7.33
N CYS A 124 -1.11 13.78 6.29
CA CYS A 124 -1.79 14.54 5.23
C CYS A 124 -3.31 14.42 5.27
N VAL A 125 -3.90 14.07 6.39
CA VAL A 125 -5.37 14.03 6.57
C VAL A 125 -5.79 14.93 7.71
N ASP A 126 -6.93 15.62 7.50
CA ASP A 126 -7.55 16.51 8.49
C ASP A 126 -9.06 16.25 8.57
N ALA A 127 -9.71 16.87 9.56
CA ALA A 127 -11.13 16.68 9.79
C ALA A 127 -12.01 17.16 8.61
N PRO A 128 -11.75 18.31 7.97
CA PRO A 128 -12.51 18.74 6.79
C PRO A 128 -12.46 17.74 5.63
N LEU A 129 -11.28 17.17 5.32
CA LEU A 129 -11.12 16.15 4.30
C LEU A 129 -11.86 14.86 4.69
N LEU A 130 -11.68 14.38 5.92
CA LEU A 130 -12.34 13.15 6.37
C LEU A 130 -13.87 13.28 6.38
N ASN A 131 -14.42 14.45 6.72
CA ASN A 131 -15.85 14.71 6.63
C ASN A 131 -16.36 14.68 5.18
N TYR A 132 -15.58 15.22 4.23
CA TYR A 132 -15.90 15.10 2.80
C TYR A 132 -15.88 13.64 2.35
N LEU A 133 -14.85 12.89 2.70
CA LEU A 133 -14.71 11.47 2.33
C LEU A 133 -15.81 10.60 2.96
N GLU A 134 -16.25 10.92 4.18
CA GLU A 134 -17.41 10.29 4.83
C GLU A 134 -18.72 10.50 4.04
N GLY A 135 -18.91 11.70 3.49
CA GLY A 135 -20.00 11.97 2.56
C GLY A 135 -19.87 11.16 1.28
N LEU A 136 -18.68 11.14 0.70
CA LEU A 136 -18.38 10.50 -0.58
C LEU A 136 -18.58 8.97 -0.55
N LYS A 137 -18.19 8.29 0.53
CA LYS A 137 -18.33 6.83 0.70
C LYS A 137 -19.78 6.33 0.62
N ARG A 138 -20.77 7.20 0.80
CA ARG A 138 -22.20 6.85 0.68
C ARG A 138 -22.61 6.59 -0.77
N HIS A 139 -21.81 7.04 -1.73
CA HIS A 139 -22.11 7.01 -3.16
C HIS A 139 -21.16 6.13 -3.97
N CYS A 140 -20.03 5.71 -3.39
CA CYS A 140 -19.04 4.88 -4.07
C CYS A 140 -18.24 4.04 -3.08
N PHE A 141 -17.59 3.00 -3.59
CA PHE A 141 -16.57 2.28 -2.81
C PHE A 141 -15.39 3.21 -2.53
N LEU A 142 -14.96 3.29 -1.28
CA LEU A 142 -13.87 4.17 -0.88
C LEU A 142 -12.92 3.48 0.11
N THR A 143 -11.63 3.51 -0.20
CA THR A 143 -10.56 3.08 0.69
C THR A 143 -9.51 4.18 0.79
N VAL A 144 -9.04 4.48 2.01
CA VAL A 144 -7.84 5.29 2.23
C VAL A 144 -6.70 4.38 2.61
N GLU A 145 -5.59 4.45 1.84
CA GLU A 145 -4.40 3.64 2.05
C GLU A 145 -3.29 4.48 2.67
N TYR A 146 -2.84 4.11 3.85
CA TYR A 146 -1.81 4.81 4.62
C TYR A 146 -0.45 4.12 4.49
N GLY A 147 0.55 4.85 4.03
CA GLY A 147 1.94 4.44 4.19
C GLY A 147 2.35 4.57 5.66
N ILE A 148 2.17 3.51 6.45
CA ILE A 148 2.63 3.43 7.85
C ILE A 148 4.13 3.13 7.86
N GLU A 149 4.55 2.18 7.05
CA GLU A 149 5.88 1.67 6.76
C GLU A 149 6.51 0.89 7.92
N SER A 150 6.53 1.44 9.14
CA SER A 150 6.99 0.81 10.38
C SER A 150 6.20 1.34 11.58
N VAL A 151 6.18 0.59 12.69
CA VAL A 151 5.65 1.05 13.98
C VAL A 151 6.77 1.53 14.93
N SER A 152 8.03 1.47 14.49
CA SER A 152 9.20 1.92 15.23
C SER A 152 9.55 3.36 14.89
N ASP A 153 9.44 4.28 15.84
CA ASP A 153 9.78 5.69 15.63
C ASP A 153 11.26 5.87 15.29
N THR A 154 12.15 5.03 15.83
CA THR A 154 13.58 5.02 15.48
C THR A 154 13.76 4.67 14.00
N THR A 155 13.03 3.68 13.51
CA THR A 155 13.05 3.31 12.08
C THR A 155 12.44 4.40 11.22
N LEU A 156 11.30 4.97 11.62
CA LEU A 156 10.64 6.06 10.89
C LEU A 156 11.55 7.29 10.77
N LEU A 157 12.27 7.65 11.84
CA LEU A 157 13.29 8.72 11.82
C LEU A 157 14.42 8.37 10.84
N ARG A 158 14.98 7.14 10.92
CA ARG A 158 16.07 6.67 10.07
C ARG A 158 15.74 6.73 8.58
N ILE A 159 14.51 6.37 8.20
CA ILE A 159 14.08 6.41 6.81
C ILE A 159 13.56 7.78 6.36
N ASN A 160 13.76 8.82 7.16
CA ASN A 160 13.26 10.17 6.91
C ASN A 160 11.75 10.20 6.64
N ARG A 161 10.95 9.49 7.47
CA ARG A 161 9.48 9.43 7.27
C ARG A 161 8.79 10.77 7.56
N GLY A 162 9.32 11.56 8.49
CA GLY A 162 8.85 12.91 8.83
C GLY A 162 7.59 12.95 9.72
N HIS A 163 7.12 11.81 10.21
CA HIS A 163 6.10 11.66 11.25
C HIS A 163 6.38 10.40 12.07
N ASP A 164 5.82 10.31 13.27
CA ASP A 164 5.90 9.17 14.19
C ASP A 164 4.78 8.15 13.95
N PHE A 165 4.83 7.02 14.67
CA PHE A 165 3.80 6.00 14.59
C PHE A 165 2.46 6.47 15.19
N GLU A 166 2.49 7.34 16.21
CA GLU A 166 1.27 7.88 16.81
C GLU A 166 0.46 8.70 15.79
N CYS A 167 1.12 9.41 14.88
CA CYS A 167 0.46 10.07 13.76
C CYS A 167 -0.29 9.06 12.87
N SER A 168 0.34 7.92 12.57
CA SER A 168 -0.30 6.84 11.81
C SER A 168 -1.51 6.27 12.53
N ARG A 169 -1.38 5.99 13.83
CA ARG A 169 -2.46 5.48 14.66
C ARG A 169 -3.67 6.41 14.67
N ARG A 170 -3.45 7.73 14.89
CA ARG A 170 -4.53 8.74 14.87
C ARG A 170 -5.23 8.83 13.52
N ALA A 171 -4.47 8.84 12.41
CA ALA A 171 -5.05 8.95 11.07
C ALA A 171 -5.91 7.73 10.73
N VAL A 172 -5.42 6.52 10.99
CA VAL A 172 -6.15 5.28 10.78
C VAL A 172 -7.43 5.25 11.63
N THR A 173 -7.32 5.54 12.92
CA THR A 173 -8.48 5.57 13.85
C THR A 173 -9.53 6.57 13.41
N ALA A 174 -9.15 7.82 13.14
CA ALA A 174 -10.08 8.88 12.73
C ALA A 174 -10.80 8.58 11.41
N THR A 175 -10.14 7.85 10.50
CA THR A 175 -10.73 7.41 9.23
C THR A 175 -11.70 6.24 9.44
N HIS A 176 -11.29 5.25 10.23
CA HIS A 176 -12.11 4.10 10.56
C HIS A 176 -13.38 4.49 11.33
N GLU A 177 -13.30 5.40 12.30
CA GLU A 177 -14.45 5.92 13.07
C GLU A 177 -15.53 6.56 12.19
N ARG A 178 -15.16 7.04 10.99
CA ARG A 178 -16.12 7.52 9.96
C ARG A 178 -16.64 6.40 9.07
N GLY A 179 -16.26 5.14 9.38
CA GLY A 179 -16.62 3.95 8.60
C GLY A 179 -16.05 3.95 7.18
N ILE A 180 -14.95 4.65 6.94
CA ILE A 180 -14.20 4.59 5.67
C ILE A 180 -13.22 3.41 5.78
N LEU A 181 -13.15 2.57 4.74
CA LEU A 181 -12.21 1.46 4.71
C LEU A 181 -10.76 1.97 4.78
N THR A 182 -9.99 1.37 5.68
CA THR A 182 -8.58 1.72 5.91
C THR A 182 -7.65 0.62 5.46
N CYS A 183 -6.58 0.99 4.77
CA CYS A 183 -5.51 0.07 4.39
C CYS A 183 -4.17 0.58 4.92
N GLY A 184 -3.39 -0.28 5.56
CA GLY A 184 -2.03 0.01 5.99
C GLY A 184 -1.00 -0.60 5.04
N HIS A 185 0.08 0.14 4.77
CA HIS A 185 1.26 -0.37 4.09
C HIS A 185 2.39 -0.51 5.12
N ILE A 186 3.04 -1.67 5.15
CA ILE A 186 4.18 -1.99 6.01
C ILE A 186 5.32 -2.50 5.15
N ILE A 187 6.53 -1.99 5.39
CA ILE A 187 7.75 -2.47 4.75
C ILE A 187 8.50 -3.34 5.75
N LEU A 188 8.73 -4.60 5.39
CA LEU A 188 9.52 -5.53 6.20
C LEU A 188 10.99 -5.52 5.76
N GLY A 189 11.89 -5.49 6.75
CA GLY A 189 13.33 -5.46 6.54
C GLY A 189 13.91 -4.06 6.35
N LEU A 190 13.27 -3.03 6.88
CA LEU A 190 13.83 -1.67 6.93
C LEU A 190 15.17 -1.65 7.69
N PRO A 191 16.10 -0.73 7.35
CA PRO A 191 17.40 -0.66 8.01
C PRO A 191 17.26 -0.45 9.53
N GLY A 192 17.90 -1.31 10.30
CA GLY A 192 17.83 -1.30 11.77
C GLY A 192 16.79 -2.24 12.35
N GLU A 193 15.96 -2.87 11.54
CA GLU A 193 15.00 -3.89 11.95
C GLU A 193 15.50 -5.30 11.58
N ASN A 194 15.37 -6.24 12.50
CA ASN A 194 15.58 -7.67 12.25
C ASN A 194 14.23 -8.41 12.16
N ALA A 195 14.27 -9.73 11.94
CA ALA A 195 13.05 -10.53 11.80
C ALA A 195 12.18 -10.52 13.06
N GLU A 196 12.80 -10.56 14.26
CA GLU A 196 12.07 -10.53 15.53
C GLU A 196 11.40 -9.17 15.75
N ASP A 197 12.06 -8.07 15.38
CA ASP A 197 11.49 -6.72 15.42
C ASP A 197 10.25 -6.64 14.52
N ASN A 198 10.35 -7.15 13.29
CA ASN A 198 9.22 -7.14 12.35
C ASN A 198 8.06 -8.00 12.89
N ILE A 199 8.32 -9.17 13.45
CA ILE A 199 7.27 -10.03 14.04
C ILE A 199 6.60 -9.34 15.24
N ARG A 200 7.36 -8.70 16.13
CA ARG A 200 6.79 -7.92 17.25
C ARG A 200 5.90 -6.77 16.77
N GLN A 201 6.26 -6.11 15.68
CA GLN A 201 5.43 -5.06 15.07
C GLN A 201 4.07 -5.57 14.58
N ALA A 202 3.96 -6.87 14.20
CA ALA A 202 2.71 -7.44 13.72
C ALA A 202 1.57 -7.31 14.74
N ALA A 203 1.83 -7.52 16.03
CA ALA A 203 0.83 -7.34 17.08
C ALA A 203 0.34 -5.89 17.18
N THR A 204 1.26 -4.91 17.08
CA THR A 204 0.92 -3.48 17.09
C THR A 204 0.09 -3.09 15.85
N VAL A 205 0.47 -3.58 14.66
CA VAL A 205 -0.29 -3.36 13.43
C VAL A 205 -1.67 -4.02 13.51
N SER A 206 -1.73 -5.24 14.07
CA SER A 206 -2.98 -5.97 14.28
C SER A 206 -3.95 -5.25 15.21
N ALA A 207 -3.46 -4.45 16.17
CA ALA A 207 -4.28 -3.66 17.09
C ALA A 207 -4.86 -2.39 16.44
N LEU A 208 -4.34 -1.94 15.30
CA LEU A 208 -4.94 -0.83 14.55
C LEU A 208 -6.29 -1.23 13.95
N PRO A 209 -7.26 -0.33 13.85
CA PRO A 209 -8.53 -0.60 13.20
C PRO A 209 -8.40 -0.59 11.66
N LEU A 210 -7.52 -1.44 11.14
CA LEU A 210 -7.30 -1.65 9.71
C LEU A 210 -8.29 -2.68 9.17
N ASP A 211 -8.84 -2.41 8.00
CA ASP A 211 -9.63 -3.36 7.21
C ASP A 211 -8.73 -4.16 6.26
N ILE A 212 -7.68 -3.54 5.73
CA ILE A 212 -6.79 -4.12 4.72
C ILE A 212 -5.33 -3.87 5.12
N LEU A 213 -4.47 -4.83 4.81
CA LEU A 213 -3.03 -4.72 5.03
C LEU A 213 -2.26 -5.12 3.78
N LYS A 214 -1.24 -4.35 3.45
CA LYS A 214 -0.25 -4.64 2.41
C LYS A 214 1.13 -4.76 3.03
N LEU A 215 1.79 -5.88 2.79
CA LEU A 215 3.19 -6.07 3.14
C LEU A 215 4.07 -5.85 1.91
N HIS A 216 5.23 -5.28 2.13
CA HIS A 216 6.25 -5.04 1.12
C HIS A 216 7.61 -5.49 1.65
N GLN A 217 8.39 -6.19 0.84
CA GLN A 217 9.81 -6.31 1.15
C GLN A 217 10.51 -4.97 0.91
N LEU A 218 11.54 -4.68 1.69
CA LEU A 218 12.42 -3.58 1.37
C LEU A 218 13.08 -3.80 0.01
N GLN A 219 13.06 -2.77 -0.83
CA GLN A 219 13.73 -2.73 -2.12
C GLN A 219 14.76 -1.59 -2.15
N ILE A 220 15.93 -1.87 -2.67
CA ILE A 220 16.96 -0.86 -2.95
C ILE A 220 16.76 -0.40 -4.39
N ILE A 221 16.32 0.84 -4.52
CA ILE A 221 15.95 1.44 -5.82
C ILE A 221 17.01 2.46 -6.24
N ARG A 222 17.47 2.35 -7.47
CA ARG A 222 18.46 3.24 -8.06
C ARG A 222 18.03 4.71 -7.98
N GLY A 223 18.95 5.57 -7.52
CA GLY A 223 18.71 7.00 -7.40
C GLY A 223 18.05 7.42 -6.08
N THR A 224 17.85 6.49 -5.13
CA THR A 224 17.38 6.81 -3.79
C THR A 224 18.56 6.99 -2.82
N GLN A 225 18.36 7.74 -1.75
CA GLN A 225 19.36 7.89 -0.68
C GLN A 225 19.73 6.53 -0.07
N LEU A 226 18.77 5.63 0.07
CA LEU A 226 19.00 4.29 0.59
C LEU A 226 19.89 3.45 -0.34
N ALA A 227 19.82 3.66 -1.66
CA ALA A 227 20.73 3.00 -2.60
C ALA A 227 22.17 3.50 -2.47
N GLU A 228 22.36 4.79 -2.22
CA GLU A 228 23.69 5.36 -1.94
C GLU A 228 24.27 4.85 -0.61
N GLU A 229 23.42 4.75 0.42
CA GLU A 229 23.82 4.16 1.71
C GLU A 229 24.21 2.69 1.53
N TYR A 230 23.37 1.91 0.86
CA TYR A 230 23.62 0.50 0.59
C TYR A 230 24.91 0.25 -0.21
N ALA A 231 25.23 1.13 -1.17
CA ALA A 231 26.46 1.02 -1.95
C ALA A 231 27.72 1.31 -1.11
N ARG A 232 27.61 2.22 -0.13
CA ARG A 232 28.74 2.56 0.77
C ARG A 232 28.92 1.56 1.90
N GLN A 233 27.81 1.10 2.47
CA GLN A 233 27.79 0.18 3.60
C GLN A 233 26.63 -0.81 3.41
N PRO A 234 26.85 -1.92 2.71
CA PRO A 234 25.83 -2.94 2.51
C PRO A 234 25.29 -3.48 3.84
N PHE A 235 23.99 -3.65 3.93
CA PHE A 235 23.31 -4.28 5.06
C PHE A 235 22.50 -5.48 4.57
N LYS A 236 22.09 -6.35 5.49
CA LYS A 236 21.36 -7.58 5.14
C LYS A 236 20.01 -7.24 4.50
N LEU A 237 19.73 -7.85 3.36
CA LEU A 237 18.40 -7.98 2.75
C LEU A 237 17.97 -9.43 2.81
N TYR A 238 16.68 -9.67 2.98
CA TYR A 238 16.16 -11.04 3.02
C TYR A 238 16.26 -11.72 1.65
N THR A 239 16.61 -13.00 1.65
CA THR A 239 16.35 -13.90 0.52
C THR A 239 14.84 -14.13 0.39
N ALA A 240 14.40 -14.74 -0.72
CA ALA A 240 12.98 -15.06 -0.91
C ALA A 240 12.47 -16.03 0.18
N ASP A 241 13.27 -17.04 0.53
CA ASP A 241 12.91 -18.04 1.55
C ASP A 241 12.86 -17.42 2.95
N GLU A 242 13.88 -16.63 3.34
CA GLU A 242 13.87 -15.89 4.62
C GLU A 242 12.67 -14.94 4.73
N TYR A 243 12.26 -14.33 3.60
CA TYR A 243 11.11 -13.43 3.57
C TYR A 243 9.78 -14.19 3.64
N ILE A 244 9.70 -15.39 3.05
CA ILE A 244 8.54 -16.29 3.19
C ILE A 244 8.36 -16.70 4.65
N ASP A 245 9.45 -17.08 5.34
CA ASP A 245 9.43 -17.42 6.75
C ASP A 245 8.95 -16.23 7.59
N LEU A 246 9.50 -15.04 7.35
CA LEU A 246 9.13 -13.81 8.04
C LEU A 246 7.65 -13.44 7.82
N VAL A 247 7.17 -13.44 6.57
CA VAL A 247 5.77 -13.12 6.24
C VAL A 247 4.82 -14.15 6.86
N THR A 248 5.18 -15.43 6.85
CA THR A 248 4.41 -16.49 7.50
C THR A 248 4.26 -16.21 8.99
N ALA A 249 5.37 -15.95 9.70
CA ALA A 249 5.35 -15.62 11.11
C ALA A 249 4.58 -14.32 11.39
N TYR A 250 4.72 -13.30 10.53
CA TYR A 250 3.99 -12.04 10.64
C TYR A 250 2.48 -12.24 10.57
N ILE A 251 2.00 -13.00 9.57
CA ILE A 251 0.57 -13.28 9.35
C ILE A 251 -0.06 -14.03 10.54
N GLU A 252 0.68 -14.91 11.19
CA GLU A 252 0.20 -15.62 12.40
C GLU A 252 -0.18 -14.67 13.54
N HIS A 253 0.34 -13.43 13.57
CA HIS A 253 0.04 -12.40 14.57
C HIS A 253 -0.97 -11.33 14.08
N ILE A 254 -1.55 -11.49 12.90
CA ILE A 254 -2.53 -10.54 12.33
C ILE A 254 -3.95 -11.07 12.53
N ARG A 255 -4.88 -10.23 13.03
CA ARG A 255 -6.30 -10.58 13.20
C ARG A 255 -6.89 -11.17 11.91
N GLU A 256 -7.75 -12.18 12.07
CA GLU A 256 -8.36 -12.91 10.95
C GLU A 256 -9.29 -12.03 10.07
N ASP A 257 -9.84 -10.96 10.63
CA ASP A 257 -10.71 -10.01 9.93
C ASP A 257 -9.96 -9.06 9.00
N ILE A 258 -8.67 -8.80 9.25
CA ILE A 258 -7.84 -7.98 8.35
C ILE A 258 -7.62 -8.70 7.02
N VAL A 259 -7.97 -8.02 5.93
CA VAL A 259 -7.79 -8.51 4.57
C VAL A 259 -6.35 -8.31 4.10
N LEU A 260 -5.68 -9.37 3.68
CA LEU A 260 -4.30 -9.29 3.17
C LEU A 260 -4.30 -9.13 1.65
N GLU A 261 -3.82 -7.97 1.17
CA GLU A 261 -3.89 -7.65 -0.26
C GLU A 261 -2.64 -8.06 -1.03
N ARG A 262 -1.47 -7.88 -0.44
CA ARG A 262 -0.20 -8.08 -1.13
C ARG A 262 0.91 -8.39 -0.12
N PHE A 263 1.89 -9.19 -0.54
CA PHE A 263 3.04 -9.57 0.29
C PHE A 263 4.38 -9.07 -0.25
N VAL A 264 4.44 -8.69 -1.52
CA VAL A 264 5.66 -8.20 -2.18
C VAL A 264 5.34 -7.06 -3.13
N SER A 265 6.31 -6.16 -3.33
CA SER A 265 6.30 -5.15 -4.39
C SER A 265 7.15 -5.58 -5.56
N GLN A 266 6.78 -5.12 -6.75
CA GLN A 266 7.58 -5.26 -7.96
C GLN A 266 7.99 -3.88 -8.46
N SER A 267 9.25 -3.74 -8.82
CA SER A 267 9.80 -2.53 -9.43
C SER A 267 10.40 -2.86 -10.80
N PRO A 268 10.49 -1.89 -11.71
CA PRO A 268 11.16 -2.05 -12.99
C PRO A 268 12.59 -2.58 -12.80
N ALA A 269 13.01 -3.52 -13.65
CA ALA A 269 14.27 -4.24 -13.51
C ALA A 269 15.50 -3.32 -13.63
N ASP A 270 15.40 -2.22 -14.37
CA ASP A 270 16.43 -1.19 -14.53
C ASP A 270 16.59 -0.31 -13.27
N LEU A 271 15.53 -0.16 -12.48
CA LEU A 271 15.55 0.60 -11.23
C LEU A 271 15.91 -0.28 -10.02
N LEU A 272 15.55 -1.55 -10.01
CA LEU A 272 15.77 -2.45 -8.88
C LEU A 272 17.26 -2.86 -8.77
N ILE A 273 17.93 -2.46 -7.69
CA ILE A 273 19.28 -2.92 -7.35
C ILE A 273 19.22 -4.24 -6.60
N ALA A 274 18.42 -4.32 -5.52
CA ALA A 274 18.28 -5.50 -4.65
C ALA A 274 16.96 -5.46 -3.84
N PRO A 275 16.45 -6.60 -3.34
CA PRO A 275 16.85 -7.96 -3.71
C PRO A 275 16.28 -8.34 -5.09
N LYS A 276 17.00 -9.17 -5.82
CA LYS A 276 16.58 -9.68 -7.14
C LYS A 276 16.16 -11.15 -7.03
N TRP A 277 14.94 -11.39 -6.55
CA TRP A 277 14.43 -12.75 -6.40
C TRP A 277 13.96 -13.38 -7.73
N GLY A 278 13.67 -12.56 -8.76
CA GLY A 278 13.14 -13.03 -10.04
C GLY A 278 11.69 -13.54 -9.98
N LEU A 279 10.99 -13.34 -8.88
CA LEU A 279 9.63 -13.83 -8.66
C LEU A 279 8.59 -12.76 -8.98
N LYS A 280 7.52 -13.16 -9.67
CA LYS A 280 6.31 -12.33 -9.79
C LYS A 280 5.44 -12.44 -8.53
N ASN A 281 4.55 -11.46 -8.30
CA ASN A 281 3.68 -11.45 -7.12
C ASN A 281 2.91 -12.77 -6.93
N HIS A 282 2.34 -13.34 -7.99
CA HIS A 282 1.58 -14.58 -7.89
C HIS A 282 2.48 -15.81 -7.62
N GLU A 283 3.71 -15.83 -8.14
CA GLU A 283 4.68 -16.89 -7.88
C GLU A 283 5.11 -16.86 -6.41
N PHE A 284 5.44 -15.68 -5.89
CA PHE A 284 5.73 -15.50 -4.46
C PHE A 284 4.54 -15.94 -3.58
N THR A 285 3.32 -15.50 -3.91
CA THR A 285 2.12 -15.88 -3.15
C THR A 285 1.91 -17.39 -3.15
N ASN A 286 2.15 -18.08 -4.27
CA ASN A 286 2.05 -19.54 -4.32
C ASN A 286 3.08 -20.23 -3.43
N LEU A 287 4.34 -19.75 -3.41
CA LEU A 287 5.38 -20.27 -2.53
C LEU A 287 5.02 -20.05 -1.07
N LEU A 288 4.56 -18.84 -0.70
CA LEU A 288 4.09 -18.52 0.65
C LEU A 288 2.96 -19.45 1.09
N VAL A 289 1.93 -19.63 0.25
CA VAL A 289 0.80 -20.51 0.56
C VAL A 289 1.23 -21.97 0.76
N ASN A 290 2.16 -22.46 -0.07
CA ASN A 290 2.69 -23.81 0.06
C ASN A 290 3.50 -23.96 1.36
N HIS A 291 4.33 -22.97 1.68
CA HIS A 291 5.09 -22.97 2.92
C HIS A 291 4.15 -22.92 4.15
N MET A 292 3.17 -22.04 4.19
CA MET A 292 2.17 -21.95 5.26
C MET A 292 1.46 -23.29 5.48
N ARG A 293 1.09 -24.00 4.40
CA ARG A 293 0.51 -25.35 4.50
C ARG A 293 1.47 -26.36 5.11
N ALA A 294 2.72 -26.35 4.66
CA ALA A 294 3.73 -27.29 5.13
C ALA A 294 4.02 -27.15 6.64
N VAL A 295 4.02 -25.92 7.15
CA VAL A 295 4.27 -25.63 8.57
C VAL A 295 2.98 -25.53 9.42
N GLY A 296 1.81 -25.69 8.81
CA GLY A 296 0.50 -25.60 9.50
C GLY A 296 0.17 -24.20 10.00
N ALA A 297 0.71 -23.14 9.33
CA ALA A 297 0.47 -21.75 9.70
C ALA A 297 -0.82 -21.21 9.09
N TYR A 298 -1.49 -20.31 9.78
CA TYR A 298 -2.64 -19.55 9.30
C TYR A 298 -2.72 -18.19 10.02
N GLN A 299 -3.45 -17.26 9.41
CA GLN A 299 -3.64 -15.93 9.97
C GLN A 299 -4.30 -15.98 11.34
N GLY A 300 -3.74 -15.24 12.29
CA GLY A 300 -4.26 -15.15 13.65
C GLY A 300 -3.90 -16.33 14.56
N ARG A 301 -3.14 -17.32 14.09
CA ARG A 301 -2.79 -18.51 14.88
C ARG A 301 -2.09 -18.19 16.21
N LYS A 302 -1.32 -17.10 16.24
CA LYS A 302 -0.52 -16.67 17.40
C LYS A 302 -1.02 -15.36 18.02
N LEU A 303 -2.24 -14.95 17.73
CA LEU A 303 -2.88 -13.87 18.46
C LEU A 303 -3.16 -14.36 19.88
N LEU A 304 -2.61 -13.64 20.85
CA LEU A 304 -2.84 -13.85 22.28
C LEU A 304 -4.07 -13.07 22.73
#